data_2f3ef065ea2e612309b1624750f6e6ca
#
_entry.id   2f3ef065ea2e612309b1624750f6e6ca
#
_cell.length_a   1.000
_cell.length_b   1.000
_cell.length_c   1.000
_cell.angle_alpha   90.00
_cell.angle_beta   90.00
_cell.angle_gamma   90.00
#
_symmetry.space_group_name_H-M   'P 1'
#
loop_
_entity.id
_entity.type
_entity.pdbx_description
1 polymer ?
#
loop_
_entity_poly.entity_id
_entity_poly.type
_entity_poly.pdbx_seq_one_letter_code
_entity_poly.pdbx_strand_id
1 'polypeptide(L)'
;VALFVPCFVDLIRPEVGVATVRVLRSLGVEVVYPEGQTCCGQPAFNSGFFDEARGVARRFLDVFEREDFDYVVCPSGSCSTMVSRYYPLLFEETPEERGRAEALGGRVREFSDFLANVIGMEDPGASYSGRAVFHAGCHQRRELGVLEEPQRILRGVSGLELLDWEDEELCCGFGGTFSVKMPEVSAAMADQKIRALEKSGADTLISCDPSCLLHLEGRLRRTGHDTRVLHLAQVLDPGRGEV
;
A
#
# COMPACT_ATOMS: atom_id res chain seq x y z
N VAL A 1 8.24 1.47 15.94
CA VAL A 1 8.17 1.89 14.52
C VAL A 1 7.44 3.21 14.39
N ALA A 2 7.81 4.02 13.40
CA ALA A 2 7.01 5.17 12.99
C ALA A 2 5.99 4.72 11.93
N LEU A 3 4.72 5.10 12.10
CA LEU A 3 3.69 4.83 11.10
C LEU A 3 3.61 5.98 10.11
N PHE A 4 3.84 5.70 8.85
CA PHE A 4 3.52 6.61 7.76
C PHE A 4 2.12 6.32 7.25
N VAL A 5 1.20 7.28 7.43
CA VAL A 5 -0.18 7.20 6.94
C VAL A 5 -0.31 7.99 5.63
N PRO A 6 -0.36 7.33 4.46
CA PRO A 6 -0.48 8.02 3.18
C PRO A 6 -1.80 8.78 3.04
N CYS A 7 -1.80 9.81 2.19
CA CYS A 7 -2.97 10.69 2.01
C CYS A 7 -4.27 9.94 1.64
N PHE A 8 -4.22 8.87 0.85
CA PHE A 8 -5.41 8.05 0.55
C PHE A 8 -5.89 7.26 1.77
N VAL A 9 -5.00 6.86 2.66
CA VAL A 9 -5.37 6.24 3.93
C VAL A 9 -5.98 7.28 4.84
N ASP A 10 -5.31 8.40 5.06
CA ASP A 10 -5.75 9.45 5.97
C ASP A 10 -7.11 10.04 5.59
N LEU A 11 -7.30 10.39 4.31
CA LEU A 11 -8.45 11.16 3.85
C LEU A 11 -9.64 10.32 3.35
N ILE A 12 -9.39 9.08 2.89
CA ILE A 12 -10.41 8.30 2.17
C ILE A 12 -10.65 6.93 2.81
N ARG A 13 -9.60 6.32 3.37
CA ARG A 13 -9.67 4.98 3.97
C ARG A 13 -9.01 4.92 5.35
N PRO A 14 -9.45 5.76 6.30
CA PRO A 14 -8.83 5.81 7.63
C PRO A 14 -8.88 4.47 8.36
N GLU A 15 -9.85 3.63 8.05
CA GLU A 15 -9.97 2.27 8.58
C GLU A 15 -8.74 1.39 8.26
N VAL A 16 -8.02 1.64 7.16
CA VAL A 16 -6.76 0.94 6.84
C VAL A 16 -5.66 1.33 7.82
N GLY A 17 -5.55 2.62 8.15
CA GLY A 17 -4.59 3.11 9.13
C GLY A 17 -4.86 2.55 10.52
N VAL A 18 -6.13 2.57 10.95
CA VAL A 18 -6.56 1.99 12.23
C VAL A 18 -6.25 0.50 12.31
N ALA A 19 -6.60 -0.27 11.26
CA ALA A 19 -6.30 -1.69 11.18
C ALA A 19 -4.79 -1.96 11.25
N THR A 20 -3.99 -1.17 10.53
CA THR A 20 -2.52 -1.27 10.56
C THR A 20 -1.99 -1.11 11.99
N VAL A 21 -2.45 -0.10 12.73
CA VAL A 21 -2.06 0.13 14.14
C VAL A 21 -2.47 -1.05 15.02
N ARG A 22 -3.70 -1.55 14.87
CA ARG A 22 -4.21 -2.68 15.68
C ARG A 22 -3.40 -3.94 15.44
N VAL A 23 -3.09 -4.27 14.18
CA VAL A 23 -2.25 -5.42 13.84
C VAL A 23 -0.85 -5.27 14.44
N LEU A 24 -0.18 -4.13 14.23
CA LEU A 24 1.16 -3.91 14.78
C LEU A 24 1.18 -4.01 16.30
N ARG A 25 0.21 -3.41 16.99
CA ARG A 25 0.11 -3.47 18.45
C ARG A 25 -0.21 -4.87 18.98
N SER A 26 -1.02 -5.64 18.30
CA SER A 26 -1.30 -7.04 18.70
C SER A 26 -0.05 -7.94 18.63
N LEU A 27 0.94 -7.54 17.83
CA LEU A 27 2.24 -8.18 17.71
C LEU A 27 3.29 -7.63 18.70
N GLY A 28 2.88 -6.76 19.64
CA GLY A 28 3.78 -6.13 20.61
C GLY A 28 4.68 -5.04 20.05
N VAL A 29 4.39 -4.55 18.83
CA VAL A 29 5.15 -3.47 18.20
C VAL A 29 4.69 -2.12 18.75
N GLU A 30 5.64 -1.34 19.28
CA GLU A 30 5.37 0.05 19.65
C GLU A 30 5.23 0.91 18.39
N VAL A 31 4.11 1.64 18.30
CA VAL A 31 3.77 2.47 17.14
C VAL A 31 3.70 3.91 17.54
N VAL A 32 4.55 4.74 16.96
CA VAL A 32 4.51 6.21 17.05
C VAL A 32 3.94 6.79 15.76
N TYR A 33 3.22 7.90 15.88
CA TYR A 33 2.68 8.66 14.75
C TYR A 33 3.36 10.02 14.70
N PRO A 34 4.37 10.24 13.82
CA PRO A 34 5.01 11.53 13.67
C PRO A 34 4.01 12.58 13.18
N GLU A 35 3.78 13.61 14.00
CA GLU A 35 2.84 14.68 13.65
C GLU A 35 3.37 15.55 12.50
N GLY A 36 2.45 16.03 11.67
CA GLY A 36 2.75 16.91 10.54
C GLY A 36 3.27 16.19 9.30
N GLN A 37 3.12 14.85 9.24
CA GLN A 37 3.35 14.09 8.02
C GLN A 37 2.38 14.51 6.90
N THR A 38 2.78 14.30 5.66
CA THR A 38 2.03 14.72 4.47
C THR A 38 1.99 13.59 3.43
N CYS A 39 1.54 13.89 2.22
CA CYS A 39 1.65 12.98 1.07
C CYS A 39 3.11 12.57 0.82
N CYS A 40 3.33 11.39 0.22
CA CYS A 40 4.67 10.98 -0.25
C CYS A 40 5.20 11.79 -1.44
N GLY A 41 4.38 12.61 -2.08
CA GLY A 41 4.78 13.39 -3.26
C GLY A 41 4.72 12.65 -4.60
N GLN A 42 4.33 11.38 -4.62
CA GLN A 42 4.29 10.59 -5.86
C GLN A 42 3.43 11.19 -6.99
N PRO A 43 2.26 11.80 -6.73
CA PRO A 43 1.48 12.44 -7.80
C PRO A 43 2.22 13.56 -8.51
N ALA A 44 2.99 14.38 -7.80
CA ALA A 44 3.83 15.42 -8.37
C ALA A 44 4.99 14.79 -9.16
N PHE A 45 5.69 13.82 -8.57
CA PHE A 45 6.79 13.10 -9.22
C PHE A 45 6.34 12.46 -10.54
N ASN A 46 5.26 11.68 -10.54
CA ASN A 46 4.73 11.01 -11.74
C ASN A 46 4.22 11.98 -12.81
N SER A 47 3.97 13.22 -12.44
CA SER A 47 3.52 14.28 -13.38
C SER A 47 4.65 15.15 -13.89
N GLY A 48 5.91 14.92 -13.46
CA GLY A 48 7.08 15.69 -13.85
C GLY A 48 7.28 16.99 -13.07
N PHE A 49 6.49 17.23 -12.00
CA PHE A 49 6.63 18.36 -11.09
C PHE A 49 7.67 18.04 -10.02
N PHE A 50 8.94 17.96 -10.44
CA PHE A 50 10.01 17.48 -9.55
C PHE A 50 10.37 18.47 -8.44
N ASP A 51 10.22 19.78 -8.65
CA ASP A 51 10.48 20.77 -7.61
C ASP A 51 9.44 20.69 -6.49
N GLU A 52 8.18 20.52 -6.83
CA GLU A 52 7.09 20.29 -5.88
C GLU A 52 7.29 18.96 -5.14
N ALA A 53 7.68 17.91 -5.86
CA ALA A 53 7.99 16.62 -5.26
C ALA A 53 9.18 16.73 -4.28
N ARG A 54 10.23 17.49 -4.60
CA ARG A 54 11.35 17.78 -3.67
C ARG A 54 10.87 18.51 -2.42
N GLY A 55 9.98 19.51 -2.58
CA GLY A 55 9.42 20.24 -1.44
C GLY A 55 8.68 19.31 -0.46
N VAL A 56 7.86 18.39 -1.00
CA VAL A 56 7.17 17.37 -0.21
C VAL A 56 8.15 16.40 0.44
N ALA A 57 9.15 15.92 -0.32
CA ALA A 57 10.16 14.99 0.19
C ALA A 57 10.98 15.60 1.34
N ARG A 58 11.40 16.88 1.23
CA ARG A 58 12.07 17.60 2.34
C ARG A 58 11.21 17.62 3.60
N ARG A 59 9.93 17.97 3.44
CA ARG A 59 9.01 17.97 4.57
C ARG A 59 8.87 16.60 5.21
N PHE A 60 8.82 15.54 4.40
CA PHE A 60 8.77 14.16 4.88
C PHE A 60 10.03 13.83 5.69
N LEU A 61 11.22 14.10 5.14
CA LEU A 61 12.49 13.88 5.84
C LEU A 61 12.51 14.63 7.18
N ASP A 62 12.19 15.92 7.18
CA ASP A 62 12.16 16.76 8.38
C ASP A 62 11.22 16.23 9.47
N VAL A 63 10.09 15.62 9.09
CA VAL A 63 9.13 15.07 10.04
C VAL A 63 9.62 13.76 10.62
N PHE A 64 10.07 12.84 9.76
CA PHE A 64 10.44 11.50 10.20
C PHE A 64 11.82 11.41 10.84
N GLU A 65 12.69 12.40 10.67
CA GLU A 65 13.98 12.44 11.34
C GLU A 65 13.93 12.99 12.78
N ARG A 66 12.78 13.51 13.24
CA ARG A 66 12.62 14.06 14.60
C ARG A 66 12.41 13.00 15.67
N GLU A 67 11.93 11.84 15.27
CA GLU A 67 11.58 10.74 16.16
C GLU A 67 12.62 9.64 16.10
N ASP A 68 12.84 8.97 17.21
CA ASP A 68 13.71 7.78 17.26
C ASP A 68 12.87 6.53 17.01
N PHE A 69 13.21 5.80 15.96
CA PHE A 69 12.54 4.54 15.57
C PHE A 69 13.45 3.71 14.67
N ASP A 70 13.24 2.39 14.65
CA ASP A 70 14.02 1.49 13.81
C ASP A 70 13.50 1.49 12.35
N TYR A 71 12.19 1.50 12.16
CA TYR A 71 11.53 1.40 10.86
C TYR A 71 10.40 2.41 10.71
N VAL A 72 10.17 2.81 9.45
CA VAL A 72 8.94 3.47 9.01
C VAL A 72 8.06 2.43 8.33
N VAL A 73 6.90 2.13 8.89
CA VAL A 73 5.94 1.19 8.31
C VAL A 73 4.86 1.95 7.57
N CYS A 74 4.59 1.55 6.34
CA CYS A 74 3.62 2.20 5.47
C CYS A 74 2.66 1.18 4.85
N PRO A 75 1.32 1.31 5.04
CA PRO A 75 0.33 0.44 4.41
C PRO A 75 0.03 0.86 2.95
N SER A 76 1.07 1.02 2.15
CA SER A 76 0.96 1.36 0.73
C SER A 76 2.26 1.05 0.00
N GLY A 77 2.21 0.13 -0.95
CA GLY A 77 3.37 -0.25 -1.76
C GLY A 77 3.88 0.92 -2.62
N SER A 78 2.99 1.71 -3.21
CA SER A 78 3.37 2.85 -4.04
C SER A 78 4.04 3.98 -3.25
N CYS A 79 3.53 4.28 -2.05
CA CYS A 79 4.11 5.31 -1.19
C CYS A 79 5.44 4.85 -0.59
N SER A 80 5.56 3.59 -0.18
CA SER A 80 6.83 3.00 0.28
C SER A 80 7.90 3.07 -0.82
N THR A 81 7.53 2.76 -2.06
CA THR A 81 8.41 2.90 -3.22
C THR A 81 8.86 4.34 -3.41
N MET A 82 7.94 5.29 -3.34
CA MET A 82 8.27 6.71 -3.52
C MET A 82 9.35 7.17 -2.55
N VAL A 83 9.19 6.82 -1.27
CA VAL A 83 10.15 7.24 -0.24
C VAL A 83 11.47 6.48 -0.34
N SER A 84 11.44 5.15 -0.52
CA SER A 84 12.64 4.32 -0.47
C SER A 84 13.46 4.33 -1.77
N ARG A 85 12.83 4.56 -2.93
CA ARG A 85 13.49 4.46 -4.23
C ARG A 85 13.60 5.80 -4.97
N TYR A 86 12.56 6.64 -4.90
CA TYR A 86 12.50 7.84 -5.74
C TYR A 86 12.94 9.12 -5.02
N TYR A 87 12.90 9.18 -3.68
CA TYR A 87 13.49 10.32 -2.96
C TYR A 87 14.97 10.48 -3.23
N PRO A 88 15.82 9.43 -3.18
CA PRO A 88 17.23 9.57 -3.56
C PRO A 88 17.45 10.13 -4.97
N LEU A 89 16.59 9.77 -5.94
CA LEU A 89 16.66 10.30 -7.30
C LEU A 89 16.25 11.77 -7.38
N LEU A 90 15.27 12.22 -6.58
CA LEU A 90 14.88 13.62 -6.51
C LEU A 90 16.05 14.55 -6.07
N PHE A 91 16.96 14.01 -5.26
CA PHE A 91 18.10 14.74 -4.67
C PHE A 91 19.45 14.35 -5.29
N GLU A 92 19.46 13.85 -6.51
CA GLU A 92 20.69 13.39 -7.18
C GLU A 92 21.76 14.48 -7.26
N GLU A 93 21.35 15.74 -7.44
CA GLU A 93 22.25 16.91 -7.50
C GLU A 93 22.59 17.52 -6.14
N THR A 94 22.00 17.05 -5.04
CA THR A 94 22.19 17.57 -3.69
C THR A 94 22.64 16.46 -2.73
N PRO A 95 23.96 16.17 -2.62
CA PRO A 95 24.49 15.00 -1.91
C PRO A 95 24.06 14.87 -0.46
N GLU A 96 23.91 15.98 0.26
CA GLU A 96 23.44 15.99 1.66
C GLU A 96 21.98 15.49 1.76
N GLU A 97 21.08 16.05 0.97
CA GLU A 97 19.65 15.65 0.95
C GLU A 97 19.48 14.22 0.44
N ARG A 98 20.29 13.84 -0.55
CA ARG A 98 20.34 12.47 -1.05
C ARG A 98 20.76 11.50 0.05
N GLY A 99 21.79 11.79 0.82
CA GLY A 99 22.23 10.97 1.95
C GLY A 99 21.13 10.80 3.00
N ARG A 100 20.40 11.87 3.34
CA ARG A 100 19.21 11.81 4.21
C ARG A 100 18.13 10.90 3.64
N ALA A 101 17.80 11.07 2.35
CA ALA A 101 16.81 10.27 1.67
C ALA A 101 17.18 8.79 1.62
N GLU A 102 18.45 8.45 1.35
CA GLU A 102 18.95 7.09 1.36
C GLU A 102 18.89 6.46 2.77
N ALA A 103 19.30 7.21 3.79
CA ALA A 103 19.28 6.74 5.18
C ALA A 103 17.86 6.45 5.69
N LEU A 104 16.92 7.37 5.46
CA LEU A 104 15.53 7.18 5.86
C LEU A 104 14.83 6.12 4.98
N GLY A 105 15.06 6.16 3.66
CA GLY A 105 14.49 5.20 2.70
C GLY A 105 14.88 3.76 2.99
N GLY A 106 16.11 3.53 3.48
CA GLY A 106 16.58 2.21 3.93
C GLY A 106 15.81 1.64 5.13
N ARG A 107 15.14 2.50 5.90
CA ARG A 107 14.30 2.12 7.06
C ARG A 107 12.82 1.98 6.73
N VAL A 108 12.38 2.40 5.54
CA VAL A 108 10.98 2.27 5.10
C VAL A 108 10.68 0.83 4.73
N ARG A 109 9.59 0.31 5.26
CA ARG A 109 9.03 -1.01 4.94
C ARG A 109 7.56 -0.87 4.54
N GLU A 110 7.21 -1.51 3.45
CA GLU A 110 5.80 -1.74 3.18
C GLU A 110 5.23 -2.70 4.26
N PHE A 111 3.97 -2.55 4.60
CA PHE A 111 3.37 -3.24 5.74
C PHE A 111 3.51 -4.77 5.69
N SER A 112 3.27 -5.40 4.54
CA SER A 112 3.43 -6.85 4.40
C SER A 112 4.89 -7.31 4.45
N ASP A 113 5.80 -6.52 3.88
CA ASP A 113 7.25 -6.74 3.99
C ASP A 113 7.71 -6.66 5.45
N PHE A 114 7.23 -5.66 6.19
CA PHE A 114 7.53 -5.54 7.62
C PHE A 114 7.05 -6.76 8.41
N LEU A 115 5.81 -7.19 8.20
CA LEU A 115 5.26 -8.35 8.89
C LEU A 115 6.05 -9.64 8.57
N ALA A 116 6.34 -9.86 7.30
CA ALA A 116 6.97 -11.09 6.85
C ALA A 116 8.47 -11.15 7.14
N ASN A 117 9.21 -10.07 6.87
CA ASN A 117 10.67 -10.08 6.82
C ASN A 117 11.33 -9.43 8.05
N VAL A 118 10.61 -8.58 8.80
CA VAL A 118 11.13 -7.98 10.04
C VAL A 118 10.56 -8.69 11.27
N ILE A 119 9.24 -8.90 11.31
CA ILE A 119 8.57 -9.62 12.40
C ILE A 119 8.75 -11.15 12.27
N GLY A 120 8.89 -11.65 11.03
CA GLY A 120 8.94 -13.10 10.77
C GLY A 120 7.58 -13.78 10.92
N MET A 121 6.49 -13.08 10.56
CA MET A 121 5.14 -13.61 10.68
C MET A 121 4.91 -14.81 9.76
N GLU A 122 4.67 -15.98 10.36
CA GLU A 122 4.27 -17.20 9.66
C GLU A 122 2.76 -17.46 9.78
N ASP A 123 2.21 -17.28 10.98
CA ASP A 123 0.78 -17.40 11.27
C ASP A 123 0.23 -16.04 11.72
N PRO A 124 -0.68 -15.44 10.95
CA PRO A 124 -1.28 -14.16 11.33
C PRO A 124 -2.29 -14.25 12.49
N GLY A 125 -2.73 -15.46 12.89
CA GLY A 125 -3.77 -15.64 13.89
C GLY A 125 -5.13 -15.03 13.52
N ALA A 126 -5.30 -14.63 12.27
CA ALA A 126 -6.50 -13.97 11.75
C ALA A 126 -7.46 -14.96 11.10
N SER A 127 -8.74 -14.62 11.05
CA SER A 127 -9.76 -15.39 10.36
C SER A 127 -10.56 -14.53 9.39
N TYR A 128 -10.84 -15.07 8.23
CA TYR A 128 -11.68 -14.46 7.21
C TYR A 128 -12.37 -15.53 6.38
N SER A 129 -13.69 -15.56 6.35
CA SER A 129 -14.43 -16.53 5.53
C SER A 129 -14.73 -15.92 4.16
N GLY A 130 -14.19 -16.51 3.10
CA GLY A 130 -14.44 -16.09 1.73
C GLY A 130 -13.37 -16.58 0.76
N ARG A 131 -13.63 -16.33 -0.51
CA ARG A 131 -12.74 -16.62 -1.63
C ARG A 131 -12.14 -15.31 -2.13
N ALA A 132 -10.84 -15.17 -2.08
CA ALA A 132 -10.19 -13.92 -2.44
C ALA A 132 -9.14 -14.10 -3.53
N VAL A 133 -8.90 -13.03 -4.28
CA VAL A 133 -7.71 -12.84 -5.10
C VAL A 133 -6.86 -11.72 -4.51
N PHE A 134 -5.55 -11.81 -4.70
CA PHE A 134 -4.63 -10.75 -4.31
C PHE A 134 -4.21 -9.91 -5.52
N HIS A 135 -4.40 -8.60 -5.46
CA HIS A 135 -3.86 -7.67 -6.46
C HIS A 135 -2.49 -7.16 -6.01
N ALA A 136 -1.44 -7.61 -6.68
CA ALA A 136 -0.09 -7.11 -6.47
C ALA A 136 0.08 -5.73 -7.12
N GLY A 137 0.19 -4.68 -6.32
CA GLY A 137 0.45 -3.32 -6.79
C GLY A 137 1.75 -3.25 -7.60
N CYS A 138 1.74 -2.54 -8.75
CA CYS A 138 2.89 -2.55 -9.66
C CYS A 138 4.19 -2.03 -9.01
N HIS A 139 4.12 -0.99 -8.18
CA HIS A 139 5.29 -0.48 -7.45
C HIS A 139 5.75 -1.44 -6.36
N GLN A 140 4.82 -2.03 -5.61
CA GLN A 140 5.14 -3.03 -4.60
C GLN A 140 5.90 -4.21 -5.21
N ARG A 141 5.39 -4.76 -6.30
CA ARG A 141 5.97 -5.92 -6.95
C ARG A 141 7.27 -5.61 -7.70
N ARG A 142 7.26 -4.57 -8.56
CA ARG A 142 8.39 -4.32 -9.49
C ARG A 142 9.53 -3.56 -8.84
N GLU A 143 9.22 -2.62 -7.97
CA GLU A 143 10.20 -1.70 -7.40
C GLU A 143 10.70 -2.15 -6.01
N LEU A 144 9.80 -2.68 -5.17
CA LEU A 144 10.16 -3.19 -3.85
C LEU A 144 10.52 -4.67 -3.88
N GLY A 145 10.05 -5.44 -4.87
CA GLY A 145 10.22 -6.89 -4.93
C GLY A 145 9.33 -7.66 -3.95
N VAL A 146 8.31 -7.00 -3.40
CA VAL A 146 7.38 -7.56 -2.41
C VAL A 146 6.16 -8.13 -3.14
N LEU A 147 6.11 -9.44 -3.27
CA LEU A 147 5.04 -10.18 -3.95
C LEU A 147 4.60 -11.40 -3.14
N GLU A 148 5.55 -12.22 -2.70
CA GLU A 148 5.27 -13.48 -2.02
C GLU A 148 4.85 -13.27 -0.56
N GLU A 149 5.34 -12.20 0.07
CA GLU A 149 5.10 -11.89 1.48
C GLU A 149 3.60 -11.74 1.80
N PRO A 150 2.84 -10.85 1.11
CA PRO A 150 1.41 -10.71 1.39
C PRO A 150 0.62 -11.97 1.06
N GLN A 151 0.98 -12.70 0.01
CA GLN A 151 0.30 -13.95 -0.36
C GLN A 151 0.56 -15.05 0.68
N ARG A 152 1.81 -15.17 1.18
CA ARG A 152 2.15 -16.11 2.24
C ARG A 152 1.35 -15.82 3.52
N ILE A 153 1.28 -14.56 3.93
CA ILE A 153 0.47 -14.13 5.08
C ILE A 153 -1.01 -14.48 4.86
N LEU A 154 -1.57 -14.16 3.68
CA LEU A 154 -2.98 -14.45 3.38
C LEU A 154 -3.30 -15.95 3.38
N ARG A 155 -2.39 -16.80 2.92
CA ARG A 155 -2.57 -18.27 2.99
C ARG A 155 -2.64 -18.80 4.42
N GLY A 156 -2.08 -18.08 5.39
CA GLY A 156 -2.18 -18.39 6.83
C GLY A 156 -3.49 -17.93 7.48
N VAL A 157 -4.33 -17.13 6.79
CA VAL A 157 -5.60 -16.64 7.35
C VAL A 157 -6.64 -17.76 7.36
N SER A 158 -7.15 -18.10 8.55
CA SER A 158 -8.14 -19.17 8.70
C SER A 158 -9.43 -18.87 7.97
N GLY A 159 -9.92 -19.83 7.18
CA GLY A 159 -11.17 -19.71 6.41
C GLY A 159 -11.08 -18.91 5.12
N LEU A 160 -9.90 -18.35 4.79
CA LEU A 160 -9.67 -17.67 3.52
C LEU A 160 -9.16 -18.66 2.47
N GLU A 161 -9.85 -18.73 1.35
CA GLU A 161 -9.38 -19.40 0.14
C GLU A 161 -8.75 -18.37 -0.79
N LEU A 162 -7.42 -18.33 -0.85
CA LEU A 162 -6.70 -17.46 -1.78
C LEU A 162 -6.59 -18.14 -3.14
N LEU A 163 -7.21 -17.56 -4.15
CA LEU A 163 -7.28 -18.09 -5.51
C LEU A 163 -6.19 -17.47 -6.39
N ASP A 164 -5.62 -18.29 -7.26
CA ASP A 164 -4.84 -17.79 -8.39
C ASP A 164 -5.81 -17.19 -9.44
N TRP A 165 -5.36 -16.14 -10.10
CA TRP A 165 -6.18 -15.48 -11.12
C TRP A 165 -5.37 -14.98 -12.31
N GLU A 166 -6.02 -14.88 -13.47
CA GLU A 166 -5.42 -14.30 -14.67
C GLU A 166 -5.09 -12.82 -14.43
N ASP A 167 -4.07 -12.31 -15.12
CA ASP A 167 -3.73 -10.87 -15.11
C ASP A 167 -3.36 -10.31 -13.70
N GLU A 168 -2.98 -11.16 -12.74
CA GLU A 168 -2.54 -10.73 -11.41
C GLU A 168 -1.51 -9.59 -11.48
N GLU A 169 -0.59 -9.70 -12.43
CA GLU A 169 0.52 -8.78 -12.60
C GLU A 169 0.18 -7.48 -13.35
N LEU A 170 -1.00 -7.36 -13.94
CA LEU A 170 -1.39 -6.17 -14.67
C LEU A 170 -1.66 -5.00 -13.73
N CYS A 171 -1.30 -3.80 -14.19
CA CYS A 171 -1.60 -2.56 -13.48
C CYS A 171 -3.11 -2.36 -13.34
N CYS A 172 -3.55 -1.85 -12.18
CA CYS A 172 -4.95 -1.51 -11.95
C CYS A 172 -5.48 -0.36 -12.83
N GLY A 173 -4.57 0.45 -13.40
CA GLY A 173 -4.91 1.60 -14.22
C GLY A 173 -5.04 2.93 -13.46
N PHE A 174 -4.84 2.97 -12.14
CA PHE A 174 -4.97 4.21 -11.37
C PHE A 174 -3.93 5.26 -11.77
N GLY A 175 -2.64 4.98 -11.55
CA GLY A 175 -1.51 5.86 -11.93
C GLY A 175 -1.59 7.31 -11.40
N GLY A 176 -2.35 7.57 -10.33
CA GLY A 176 -2.56 8.92 -9.78
C GLY A 176 -3.24 9.85 -10.79
N THR A 177 -2.52 10.88 -11.24
CA THR A 177 -3.01 11.83 -12.23
C THR A 177 -3.32 11.21 -13.61
N PHE A 178 -2.76 10.02 -13.90
CA PHE A 178 -3.07 9.28 -15.14
C PHE A 178 -4.55 8.96 -15.26
N SER A 179 -5.19 8.51 -14.18
CA SER A 179 -6.63 8.19 -14.19
C SER A 179 -7.53 9.40 -14.48
N VAL A 180 -7.03 10.61 -14.21
CA VAL A 180 -7.74 11.86 -14.51
C VAL A 180 -7.44 12.35 -15.93
N LYS A 181 -6.17 12.26 -16.36
CA LYS A 181 -5.73 12.74 -17.68
C LYS A 181 -6.12 11.78 -18.81
N MET A 182 -6.19 10.48 -18.53
CA MET A 182 -6.48 9.42 -19.50
C MET A 182 -7.60 8.48 -18.99
N PRO A 183 -8.79 9.01 -18.67
CA PRO A 183 -9.83 8.27 -17.95
C PRO A 183 -10.34 7.04 -18.70
N GLU A 184 -10.42 7.09 -20.02
CA GLU A 184 -10.89 5.97 -20.84
C GLU A 184 -9.89 4.80 -20.81
N VAL A 185 -8.59 5.10 -20.91
CA VAL A 185 -7.54 4.09 -20.85
C VAL A 185 -7.47 3.48 -19.44
N SER A 186 -7.50 4.33 -18.42
CA SER A 186 -7.54 3.92 -17.02
C SER A 186 -8.72 3.00 -16.72
N ALA A 187 -9.93 3.36 -17.20
CA ALA A 187 -11.12 2.53 -17.05
C ALA A 187 -10.99 1.19 -17.79
N ALA A 188 -10.44 1.18 -19.02
CA ALA A 188 -10.24 -0.06 -19.79
C ALA A 188 -9.27 -1.02 -19.08
N MET A 189 -8.21 -0.50 -18.45
CA MET A 189 -7.28 -1.29 -17.64
C MET A 189 -7.97 -1.90 -16.42
N ALA A 190 -8.78 -1.11 -15.71
CA ALA A 190 -9.59 -1.61 -14.59
C ALA A 190 -10.58 -2.67 -15.04
N ASP A 191 -11.26 -2.48 -16.18
CA ASP A 191 -12.21 -3.45 -16.75
C ASP A 191 -11.54 -4.78 -17.10
N GLN A 192 -10.30 -4.76 -17.56
CA GLN A 192 -9.54 -5.98 -17.80
C GLN A 192 -9.31 -6.76 -16.50
N LYS A 193 -8.89 -6.05 -15.43
CA LYS A 193 -8.73 -6.65 -14.09
C LYS A 193 -10.03 -7.21 -13.54
N ILE A 194 -11.14 -6.51 -13.72
CA ILE A 194 -12.46 -6.94 -13.25
C ILE A 194 -12.91 -8.21 -13.98
N ARG A 195 -12.71 -8.31 -15.28
CA ARG A 195 -13.01 -9.55 -16.02
C ARG A 195 -12.20 -10.74 -15.53
N ALA A 196 -10.92 -10.53 -15.18
CA ALA A 196 -10.09 -11.61 -14.60
C ALA A 196 -10.60 -12.00 -13.20
N LEU A 197 -11.00 -11.01 -12.39
CA LEU A 197 -11.63 -11.23 -11.08
C LEU A 197 -12.93 -12.05 -11.20
N GLU A 198 -13.82 -11.70 -12.11
CA GLU A 198 -15.07 -12.45 -12.36
C GLU A 198 -14.79 -13.91 -12.73
N LYS A 199 -13.84 -14.15 -13.62
CA LYS A 199 -13.45 -15.52 -14.03
C LYS A 199 -12.89 -16.35 -12.88
N SER A 200 -12.21 -15.71 -11.92
CA SER A 200 -11.66 -16.42 -10.76
C SER A 200 -12.75 -16.96 -9.82
N GLY A 201 -13.91 -16.34 -9.84
CA GLY A 201 -15.01 -16.65 -8.92
C GLY A 201 -14.74 -16.21 -7.49
N ALA A 202 -13.79 -15.30 -7.26
CA ALA A 202 -13.57 -14.69 -5.95
C ALA A 202 -14.68 -13.70 -5.60
N ASP A 203 -15.03 -13.64 -4.32
CA ASP A 203 -15.97 -12.66 -3.77
C ASP A 203 -15.27 -11.44 -3.17
N THR A 204 -13.93 -11.52 -3.04
CA THR A 204 -13.12 -10.50 -2.37
C THR A 204 -11.85 -10.20 -3.17
N LEU A 205 -11.53 -8.92 -3.32
CA LEU A 205 -10.27 -8.41 -3.87
C LEU A 205 -9.44 -7.82 -2.72
N ILE A 206 -8.23 -8.34 -2.53
CA ILE A 206 -7.30 -7.86 -1.49
C ILE A 206 -6.08 -7.23 -2.16
N SER A 207 -5.54 -6.16 -1.57
CA SER A 207 -4.27 -5.55 -1.98
C SER A 207 -3.59 -4.86 -0.80
N CYS A 208 -2.32 -4.52 -0.98
CA CYS A 208 -1.54 -3.67 -0.07
C CYS A 208 -1.42 -2.21 -0.56
N ASP A 209 -2.17 -1.81 -1.58
CA ASP A 209 -2.12 -0.45 -2.08
C ASP A 209 -3.52 0.20 -2.09
N PRO A 210 -3.77 1.16 -1.15
CA PRO A 210 -5.08 1.82 -1.02
C PRO A 210 -5.54 2.54 -2.29
N SER A 211 -4.58 3.04 -3.10
CA SER A 211 -4.90 3.75 -4.33
C SER A 211 -5.42 2.81 -5.41
N CYS A 212 -4.84 1.62 -5.55
CA CYS A 212 -5.34 0.57 -6.43
C CYS A 212 -6.72 0.09 -5.99
N LEU A 213 -6.90 -0.13 -4.68
CA LEU A 213 -8.21 -0.55 -4.12
C LEU A 213 -9.29 0.48 -4.40
N LEU A 214 -9.02 1.77 -4.17
CA LEU A 214 -9.98 2.84 -4.44
C LEU A 214 -10.43 2.85 -5.90
N HIS A 215 -9.47 2.72 -6.82
CA HIS A 215 -9.76 2.74 -8.25
C HIS A 215 -10.59 1.52 -8.70
N LEU A 216 -10.16 0.33 -8.30
CA LEU A 216 -10.87 -0.91 -8.66
C LEU A 216 -12.25 -0.98 -8.00
N GLU A 217 -12.39 -0.60 -6.73
CA GLU A 217 -13.69 -0.54 -6.05
C GLU A 217 -14.65 0.44 -6.72
N GLY A 218 -14.18 1.65 -7.06
CA GLY A 218 -14.99 2.62 -7.76
C GLY A 218 -15.50 2.09 -9.11
N ARG A 219 -14.64 1.34 -9.84
CA ARG A 219 -15.05 0.72 -11.10
C ARG A 219 -15.99 -0.45 -10.91
N LEU A 220 -15.74 -1.34 -9.95
CA LEU A 220 -16.63 -2.45 -9.58
C LEU A 220 -18.03 -1.95 -9.25
N ARG A 221 -18.16 -0.96 -8.38
CA ARG A 221 -19.45 -0.35 -8.02
C ARG A 221 -20.17 0.23 -9.24
N ARG A 222 -19.44 0.92 -10.11
CA ARG A 222 -20.01 1.52 -11.33
C ARG A 222 -20.52 0.48 -12.33
N THR A 223 -19.91 -0.70 -12.35
CA THR A 223 -20.31 -1.81 -13.24
C THR A 223 -21.26 -2.82 -12.58
N GLY A 224 -21.68 -2.56 -11.34
CA GLY A 224 -22.73 -3.35 -10.66
C GLY A 224 -22.23 -4.64 -10.00
N HIS A 225 -20.94 -4.73 -9.69
CA HIS A 225 -20.36 -5.89 -8.97
C HIS A 225 -20.45 -5.72 -7.46
N ASP A 226 -20.78 -6.79 -6.77
CA ASP A 226 -20.84 -6.87 -5.30
C ASP A 226 -19.59 -7.56 -4.72
N THR A 227 -18.42 -7.22 -5.25
CA THR A 227 -17.13 -7.73 -4.78
C THR A 227 -16.66 -6.88 -3.61
N ARG A 228 -16.27 -7.54 -2.52
CA ARG A 228 -15.64 -6.86 -1.39
C ARG A 228 -14.21 -6.45 -1.75
N VAL A 229 -13.81 -5.26 -1.35
CA VAL A 229 -12.48 -4.71 -1.64
C VAL A 229 -11.82 -4.33 -0.32
N LEU A 230 -10.74 -5.03 0.04
CA LEU A 230 -10.10 -4.94 1.35
C LEU A 230 -8.58 -4.71 1.22
N HIS A 231 -8.05 -3.92 2.14
CA HIS A 231 -6.61 -3.87 2.36
C HIS A 231 -6.17 -5.07 3.22
N LEU A 232 -4.93 -5.56 3.01
CA LEU A 232 -4.36 -6.65 3.82
C LEU A 232 -4.52 -6.39 5.32
N ALA A 233 -4.24 -5.17 5.79
CA ALA A 233 -4.37 -4.82 7.20
C ALA A 233 -5.80 -5.05 7.74
N GLN A 234 -6.82 -4.80 6.92
CA GLN A 234 -8.23 -5.03 7.31
C GLN A 234 -8.58 -6.52 7.39
N VAL A 235 -7.91 -7.36 6.61
CA VAL A 235 -8.07 -8.82 6.70
C VAL A 235 -7.45 -9.35 8.00
N LEU A 236 -6.33 -8.76 8.40
CA LEU A 236 -5.57 -9.16 9.59
C LEU A 236 -6.03 -8.48 10.88
N ASP A 237 -6.93 -7.48 10.83
CA ASP A 237 -7.34 -6.69 11.99
C ASP A 237 -8.03 -7.56 13.05
N PRO A 238 -7.46 -7.70 14.26
CA PRO A 238 -8.06 -8.45 15.35
C PRO A 238 -9.38 -7.83 15.87
N GLY A 239 -9.61 -6.53 15.62
CA GLY A 239 -10.85 -5.82 15.96
C GLY A 239 -11.92 -5.87 14.87
N ARG A 240 -11.73 -6.68 13.85
CA ARG A 240 -12.69 -6.86 12.77
C ARG A 240 -13.96 -7.56 13.27
N GLY A 241 -15.05 -6.84 13.34
CA GLY A 241 -16.35 -7.32 13.86
C GLY A 241 -16.84 -6.52 15.06
N GLU A 242 -16.07 -5.55 15.54
CA GLU A 242 -16.45 -4.64 16.64
C GLU A 242 -17.02 -3.30 16.15
N VAL A 243 -17.35 -3.17 14.82
CA VAL A 243 -17.92 -1.93 14.24
C VAL A 243 -19.29 -2.22 13.67
#